data_c319de8faec14a8d40d37e31da00b8b7
#
_entry.id   c319de8faec14a8d40d37e31da00b8b7
#
_cell.length_a   1.000
_cell.length_b   1.000
_cell.length_c   1.000
_cell.angle_alpha   90.00
_cell.angle_beta   90.00
_cell.angle_gamma   90.00
#
_symmetry.space_group_name_H-M   'P 1'
#
loop_
_entity.id
_entity.type
_entity.pdbx_description
1 polymer ?
#
loop_
_entity_poly.entity_id
_entity_poly.type
_entity_poly.pdbx_seq_one_letter_code
_entity_poly.pdbx_strand_id
1 'polypeptide(L)'
;MVVKELMSSNVAAVGPDVSVAVAARTMRDRGVGCLPVVEQGQVIGMITDRDLVERALAEGLDAYKTAVHSVMAAAPVSCLAHQAVDEAHQMMMRRKVSYLPVLNERGRLVGVLSYGDLAGHRPRCRPHAVRFFKKMSTSSGHQRNVAVGTVYLSPATRKEDIPAAAIRRFERDHKVAPWNQLADGYEVVDE
;
A
#
# COMPACT_ATOMS: atom_id res chain seq x y z
N MET A 1 12.10 6.89 13.18
CA MET A 1 11.64 5.51 13.38
C MET A 1 12.11 4.69 12.20
N VAL A 2 12.66 3.53 12.43
CA VAL A 2 13.14 2.60 11.41
C VAL A 2 12.30 1.32 11.39
N VAL A 3 12.32 0.62 10.27
CA VAL A 3 11.46 -0.56 10.02
C VAL A 3 11.56 -1.62 11.12
N LYS A 4 12.77 -1.89 11.64
CA LYS A 4 12.98 -2.87 12.73
C LYS A 4 12.21 -2.58 14.03
N GLU A 5 11.75 -1.33 14.21
CA GLU A 5 11.00 -0.93 15.41
C GLU A 5 9.51 -1.26 15.31
N LEU A 6 9.00 -1.51 14.08
CA LEU A 6 7.60 -1.84 13.81
C LEU A 6 7.40 -3.24 13.24
N MET A 7 8.40 -3.81 12.55
CA MET A 7 8.27 -5.11 11.91
C MET A 7 7.97 -6.24 12.89
N SER A 8 7.24 -7.24 12.46
CA SER A 8 7.16 -8.53 13.12
C SER A 8 8.46 -9.31 12.90
N SER A 9 9.22 -9.60 13.97
CA SER A 9 10.48 -10.33 13.91
C SER A 9 10.32 -11.86 14.04
N ASN A 10 9.19 -12.33 14.58
CA ASN A 10 8.88 -13.75 14.65
C ASN A 10 8.23 -14.22 13.34
N VAL A 11 9.04 -14.33 12.29
CA VAL A 11 8.55 -14.61 10.93
C VAL A 11 8.39 -16.11 10.71
N ALA A 12 7.17 -16.53 10.40
CA ALA A 12 6.93 -17.81 9.76
C ALA A 12 7.26 -17.70 8.27
N ALA A 13 8.09 -18.57 7.76
CA ALA A 13 8.43 -18.67 6.35
C ALA A 13 8.19 -20.10 5.85
N VAL A 14 8.02 -20.29 4.55
CA VAL A 14 7.83 -21.58 3.92
C VAL A 14 8.82 -21.78 2.76
N GLY A 15 9.09 -23.03 2.42
CA GLY A 15 9.85 -23.37 1.21
C GLY A 15 8.96 -23.30 -0.04
N PRO A 16 9.57 -23.22 -1.24
CA PRO A 16 8.83 -23.12 -2.51
C PRO A 16 7.99 -24.37 -2.82
N ASP A 17 8.45 -25.53 -2.41
CA ASP A 17 7.86 -26.83 -2.78
C ASP A 17 6.79 -27.31 -1.80
N VAL A 18 6.53 -26.57 -0.70
CA VAL A 18 5.43 -26.93 0.19
C VAL A 18 4.09 -26.71 -0.51
N SER A 19 3.08 -27.52 -0.16
CA SER A 19 1.77 -27.37 -0.76
C SER A 19 1.05 -26.11 -0.25
N VAL A 20 0.17 -25.58 -1.08
CA VAL A 20 -0.75 -24.47 -0.75
C VAL A 20 -1.52 -24.76 0.54
N ALA A 21 -1.94 -26.02 0.78
CA ALA A 21 -2.61 -26.44 2.00
C ALA A 21 -1.72 -26.27 3.25
N VAL A 22 -0.41 -26.54 3.14
CA VAL A 22 0.55 -26.33 4.22
C VAL A 22 0.73 -24.84 4.50
N ALA A 23 0.87 -24.01 3.45
CA ALA A 23 0.96 -22.56 3.60
C ALA A 23 -0.28 -21.99 4.29
N ALA A 24 -1.49 -22.37 3.86
CA ALA A 24 -2.75 -21.95 4.47
C ALA A 24 -2.85 -22.32 5.95
N ARG A 25 -2.47 -23.55 6.32
CA ARG A 25 -2.43 -23.97 7.72
C ARG A 25 -1.42 -23.16 8.53
N THR A 26 -0.23 -22.91 7.97
CA THR A 26 0.79 -22.10 8.63
C THR A 26 0.29 -20.68 8.89
N MET A 27 -0.37 -20.05 7.92
CA MET A 27 -1.01 -18.73 8.11
C MET A 27 -2.02 -18.76 9.25
N ARG A 28 -2.93 -19.74 9.25
CA ARG A 28 -3.95 -19.90 10.30
C ARG A 28 -3.32 -20.09 11.67
N ASP A 29 -2.38 -21.04 11.79
CA ASP A 29 -1.80 -21.45 13.07
C ASP A 29 -0.90 -20.35 13.67
N ARG A 30 -0.34 -19.49 12.83
CA ARG A 30 0.45 -18.33 13.23
C ARG A 30 -0.35 -17.03 13.31
N GLY A 31 -1.61 -17.01 12.86
CA GLY A 31 -2.43 -15.80 12.82
C GLY A 31 -1.91 -14.72 11.89
N VAL A 32 -1.31 -15.10 10.75
CA VAL A 32 -0.70 -14.17 9.79
C VAL A 32 -1.35 -14.31 8.42
N GLY A 33 -1.46 -13.20 7.68
CA GLY A 33 -2.02 -13.15 6.32
C GLY A 33 -0.99 -13.33 5.20
N CYS A 34 0.30 -13.51 5.53
CA CYS A 34 1.34 -13.70 4.53
C CYS A 34 2.49 -14.56 5.06
N LEU A 35 3.20 -15.20 4.14
CA LEU A 35 4.43 -15.94 4.41
C LEU A 35 5.48 -15.59 3.36
N PRO A 36 6.69 -15.19 3.77
CA PRO A 36 7.84 -15.19 2.89
C PRO A 36 8.15 -16.60 2.41
N VAL A 37 8.44 -16.74 1.12
CA VAL A 37 8.93 -17.98 0.53
C VAL A 37 10.44 -17.90 0.45
N VAL A 38 11.10 -18.84 1.14
CA VAL A 38 12.56 -18.82 1.33
C VAL A 38 13.16 -20.08 0.75
N GLU A 39 14.20 -19.90 -0.06
CA GLU A 39 15.03 -20.97 -0.59
C GLU A 39 16.51 -20.64 -0.36
N GLN A 40 17.27 -21.60 0.15
CA GLN A 40 18.70 -21.43 0.48
C GLN A 40 19.02 -20.16 1.29
N GLY A 41 18.10 -19.75 2.17
CA GLY A 41 18.24 -18.57 3.02
C GLY A 41 17.93 -17.22 2.34
N GLN A 42 17.49 -17.25 1.08
CA GLN A 42 17.07 -16.07 0.32
C GLN A 42 15.55 -16.02 0.17
N VAL A 43 14.98 -14.83 0.23
CA VAL A 43 13.55 -14.61 -0.04
C VAL A 43 13.35 -14.59 -1.56
N ILE A 44 12.70 -15.63 -2.07
CA ILE A 44 12.43 -15.77 -3.51
C ILE A 44 11.00 -15.39 -3.88
N GLY A 45 10.10 -15.32 -2.89
CA GLY A 45 8.69 -15.02 -3.10
C GLY A 45 7.98 -14.56 -1.83
N MET A 46 6.75 -14.12 -2.02
CA MET A 46 5.76 -13.92 -0.96
C MET A 46 4.47 -14.62 -1.36
N ILE A 47 3.82 -15.27 -0.40
CA ILE A 47 2.48 -15.81 -0.59
C ILE A 47 1.55 -15.20 0.47
N THR A 48 0.38 -14.74 0.04
CA THR A 48 -0.62 -14.13 0.90
C THR A 48 -1.92 -14.94 0.89
N ASP A 49 -2.79 -14.72 1.86
CA ASP A 49 -4.15 -15.25 1.89
C ASP A 49 -4.93 -14.90 0.61
N ARG A 50 -4.73 -13.70 0.06
CA ARG A 50 -5.29 -13.30 -1.23
C ARG A 50 -4.78 -14.16 -2.37
N ASP A 51 -3.48 -14.46 -2.44
CA ASP A 51 -2.92 -15.34 -3.48
C ASP A 51 -3.51 -16.74 -3.41
N LEU A 52 -3.74 -17.26 -2.17
CA LEU A 52 -4.40 -18.55 -1.97
C LEU A 52 -5.82 -18.55 -2.54
N VAL A 53 -6.57 -17.46 -2.36
CA VAL A 53 -7.94 -17.34 -2.89
C VAL A 53 -7.93 -17.12 -4.40
N GLU A 54 -7.16 -16.15 -4.90
CA GLU A 54 -7.23 -15.71 -6.30
C GLU A 54 -6.50 -16.68 -7.25
N ARG A 55 -5.33 -17.24 -6.83
CA ARG A 55 -4.48 -18.04 -7.74
C ARG A 55 -4.55 -19.55 -7.49
N ALA A 56 -5.12 -19.98 -6.37
CA ALA A 56 -5.30 -21.40 -6.12
C ALA A 56 -6.77 -21.78 -6.09
N LEU A 57 -7.57 -21.20 -5.19
CA LEU A 57 -8.97 -21.59 -5.03
C LEU A 57 -9.83 -21.22 -6.24
N ALA A 58 -9.74 -19.97 -6.73
CA ALA A 58 -10.52 -19.50 -7.87
C ALA A 58 -10.17 -20.25 -9.17
N GLU A 59 -8.91 -20.69 -9.30
CA GLU A 59 -8.44 -21.49 -10.45
C GLU A 59 -8.74 -23.00 -10.29
N GLY A 60 -9.38 -23.40 -9.19
CA GLY A 60 -9.76 -24.82 -8.96
C GLY A 60 -8.59 -25.74 -8.74
N LEU A 61 -7.42 -25.22 -8.31
CA LEU A 61 -6.22 -26.03 -8.10
C LEU A 61 -6.36 -26.90 -6.83
N ASP A 62 -5.81 -28.13 -6.89
CA ASP A 62 -5.73 -29.01 -5.74
C ASP A 62 -4.72 -28.46 -4.72
N ALA A 63 -5.22 -27.94 -3.59
CA ALA A 63 -4.40 -27.32 -2.55
C ALA A 63 -3.33 -28.24 -1.95
N TYR A 64 -3.52 -29.55 -1.99
CA TYR A 64 -2.57 -30.54 -1.46
C TYR A 64 -1.45 -30.89 -2.46
N LYS A 65 -1.71 -30.70 -3.75
CA LYS A 65 -0.76 -31.06 -4.83
C LYS A 65 -0.08 -29.82 -5.42
N THR A 66 -0.69 -28.66 -5.28
CA THR A 66 -0.15 -27.40 -5.82
C THR A 66 0.94 -26.84 -4.91
N ALA A 67 2.14 -26.69 -5.45
CA ALA A 67 3.26 -26.11 -4.70
C ALA A 67 3.15 -24.57 -4.61
N VAL A 68 3.63 -23.99 -3.52
CA VAL A 68 3.59 -22.55 -3.26
C VAL A 68 4.25 -21.74 -4.36
N HIS A 69 5.36 -22.21 -4.92
CA HIS A 69 6.07 -21.47 -5.98
C HIS A 69 5.22 -21.19 -7.22
N SER A 70 4.20 -22.02 -7.51
CA SER A 70 3.34 -21.85 -8.68
C SER A 70 2.29 -20.74 -8.52
N VAL A 71 2.00 -20.33 -7.28
CA VAL A 71 0.96 -19.34 -6.96
C VAL A 71 1.47 -18.11 -6.21
N MET A 72 2.72 -18.12 -5.72
CA MET A 72 3.33 -16.99 -5.01
C MET A 72 3.57 -15.79 -5.92
N ALA A 73 3.76 -14.61 -5.34
CA ALA A 73 4.37 -13.47 -6.01
C ALA A 73 5.89 -13.64 -5.97
N ALA A 74 6.51 -13.85 -7.12
CA ALA A 74 7.96 -13.99 -7.25
C ALA A 74 8.70 -12.65 -7.14
N ALA A 75 9.97 -12.67 -6.72
CA ALA A 75 10.84 -11.51 -6.58
C ALA A 75 10.17 -10.33 -5.84
N PRO A 76 9.75 -10.54 -4.58
CA PRO A 76 9.00 -9.53 -3.85
C PRO A 76 9.83 -8.29 -3.59
N VAL A 77 9.18 -7.13 -3.61
CA VAL A 77 9.81 -5.91 -3.13
C VAL A 77 10.11 -6.07 -1.65
N SER A 78 11.33 -5.81 -1.24
CA SER A 78 11.80 -5.91 0.14
C SER A 78 12.33 -4.57 0.64
N CYS A 79 12.39 -4.39 1.95
CA CYS A 79 13.04 -3.25 2.60
C CYS A 79 14.11 -3.71 3.57
N LEU A 80 14.97 -2.78 3.99
CA LEU A 80 16.01 -3.06 4.96
C LEU A 80 15.55 -2.73 6.39
N ALA A 81 16.01 -3.48 7.37
CA ALA A 81 15.63 -3.31 8.77
C ALA A 81 15.94 -1.91 9.33
N HIS A 82 17.00 -1.26 8.83
CA HIS A 82 17.41 0.09 9.24
C HIS A 82 16.79 1.21 8.38
N GLN A 83 16.04 0.87 7.34
CA GLN A 83 15.38 1.83 6.46
C GLN A 83 14.31 2.63 7.23
N ALA A 84 14.06 3.87 6.79
CA ALA A 84 13.02 4.70 7.39
C ALA A 84 11.62 4.10 7.11
N VAL A 85 10.76 4.12 8.12
CA VAL A 85 9.38 3.60 8.01
C VAL A 85 8.60 4.32 6.91
N ASP A 86 8.81 5.64 6.76
CA ASP A 86 8.14 6.43 5.71
C ASP A 86 8.52 5.97 4.30
N GLU A 87 9.76 5.56 4.09
CA GLU A 87 10.22 5.03 2.79
C GLU A 87 9.59 3.67 2.51
N ALA A 88 9.54 2.78 3.51
CA ALA A 88 8.89 1.48 3.38
C ALA A 88 7.38 1.64 3.08
N HIS A 89 6.70 2.59 3.75
CA HIS A 89 5.31 2.92 3.47
C HIS A 89 5.11 3.42 2.03
N GLN A 90 5.95 4.35 1.56
CA GLN A 90 5.90 4.81 0.18
C GLN A 90 6.14 3.67 -0.83
N MET A 91 7.02 2.73 -0.49
CA MET A 91 7.30 1.55 -1.30
C MET A 91 6.05 0.67 -1.43
N MET A 92 5.35 0.38 -0.31
CA MET A 92 4.08 -0.34 -0.33
C MET A 92 3.04 0.35 -1.21
N MET A 93 2.88 1.67 -1.07
CA MET A 93 1.92 2.46 -1.85
C MET A 93 2.23 2.44 -3.35
N ARG A 94 3.49 2.65 -3.74
CA ARG A 94 3.91 2.66 -5.16
C ARG A 94 3.77 1.29 -5.81
N ARG A 95 4.08 0.22 -5.08
CA ARG A 95 4.06 -1.16 -5.58
C ARG A 95 2.71 -1.84 -5.35
N LYS A 96 1.78 -1.20 -4.64
CA LYS A 96 0.44 -1.72 -4.30
C LYS A 96 0.52 -3.05 -3.57
N VAL A 97 1.45 -3.17 -2.63
CA VAL A 97 1.63 -4.36 -1.80
C VAL A 97 1.32 -4.05 -0.34
N SER A 98 0.76 -5.02 0.38
CA SER A 98 0.39 -4.88 1.79
C SER A 98 1.45 -5.42 2.75
N TYR A 99 2.47 -6.10 2.23
CA TYR A 99 3.52 -6.73 3.01
C TYR A 99 4.86 -6.52 2.33
N LEU A 100 5.91 -6.27 3.15
CA LEU A 100 7.30 -6.23 2.69
C LEU A 100 8.12 -7.21 3.54
N PRO A 101 8.83 -8.17 2.93
CA PRO A 101 9.88 -8.88 3.64
C PRO A 101 10.98 -7.89 4.04
N VAL A 102 11.41 -7.98 5.28
CA VAL A 102 12.46 -7.12 5.83
C VAL A 102 13.77 -7.91 5.86
N LEU A 103 14.79 -7.35 5.25
CA LEU A 103 16.11 -7.98 5.12
C LEU A 103 17.13 -7.24 5.98
N ASN A 104 18.16 -7.97 6.41
CA ASN A 104 19.37 -7.37 6.94
C ASN A 104 20.35 -7.00 5.81
N GLU A 105 21.50 -6.41 6.15
CA GLU A 105 22.55 -6.02 5.20
C GLU A 105 23.15 -7.20 4.42
N ARG A 106 23.00 -8.42 4.92
CA ARG A 106 23.44 -9.66 4.25
C ARG A 106 22.36 -10.25 3.36
N GLY A 107 21.24 -9.55 3.14
CA GLY A 107 20.11 -10.01 2.32
C GLY A 107 19.28 -11.13 2.97
N ARG A 108 19.46 -11.42 4.26
CA ARG A 108 18.69 -12.46 4.96
C ARG A 108 17.41 -11.89 5.56
N LEU A 109 16.35 -12.66 5.51
CA LEU A 109 15.07 -12.34 6.12
C LEU A 109 15.22 -12.20 7.64
N VAL A 110 14.77 -11.05 8.18
CA VAL A 110 14.79 -10.74 9.62
C VAL A 110 13.44 -10.29 10.15
N GLY A 111 12.47 -10.02 9.28
CA GLY A 111 11.14 -9.56 9.66
C GLY A 111 10.18 -9.52 8.49
N VAL A 112 8.94 -9.19 8.79
CA VAL A 112 7.91 -8.78 7.83
C VAL A 112 7.28 -7.51 8.35
N LEU A 113 7.13 -6.52 7.48
CA LEU A 113 6.38 -5.30 7.75
C LEU A 113 5.06 -5.38 6.99
N SER A 114 3.96 -5.24 7.71
CA SER A 114 2.62 -5.17 7.12
C SER A 114 2.08 -3.74 7.09
N TYR A 115 1.11 -3.49 6.23
CA TYR A 115 0.39 -2.22 6.24
C TYR A 115 -0.33 -1.97 7.59
N GLY A 116 -0.75 -3.05 8.28
CA GLY A 116 -1.32 -2.98 9.63
C GLY A 116 -0.35 -2.48 10.68
N ASP A 117 0.93 -2.83 10.59
CA ASP A 117 1.97 -2.35 11.52
C ASP A 117 2.18 -0.83 11.41
N LEU A 118 1.85 -0.28 10.25
CA LEU A 118 1.93 1.16 9.98
C LEU A 118 0.70 1.94 10.50
N ALA A 119 -0.38 1.28 10.89
CA ALA A 119 -1.64 1.93 11.26
C ALA A 119 -1.51 2.89 12.48
N GLY A 120 -0.56 2.62 13.38
CA GLY A 120 -0.19 3.53 14.47
C GLY A 120 0.85 4.59 14.10
N HIS A 121 1.50 4.44 12.95
CA HIS A 121 2.52 5.36 12.47
C HIS A 121 1.88 6.38 11.52
N ARG A 122 1.75 7.62 11.98
CA ARG A 122 1.37 8.72 11.07
C ARG A 122 2.60 9.07 10.23
N PRO A 123 2.58 8.82 8.90
CA PRO A 123 3.72 9.22 8.05
C PRO A 123 3.96 10.71 8.22
N ARG A 124 5.24 11.11 8.35
CA ARG A 124 5.62 12.53 8.40
C ARG A 124 5.29 13.26 7.09
N CYS A 125 5.08 12.50 6.01
CA CYS A 125 4.61 13.01 4.73
C CYS A 125 3.10 12.81 4.63
N ARG A 126 2.32 13.81 5.03
CA ARG A 126 0.89 13.83 4.78
C ARG A 126 0.61 13.95 3.27
N PRO A 127 -0.44 13.30 2.76
CA PRO A 127 -0.87 13.54 1.39
C PRO A 127 -1.25 15.02 1.26
N HIS A 128 -0.89 15.64 0.15
CA HIS A 128 -1.40 16.98 -0.14
C HIS A 128 -2.89 16.89 -0.42
N ALA A 129 -3.70 17.56 0.40
CA ALA A 129 -5.12 17.69 0.16
C ALA A 129 -5.38 18.96 -0.63
N VAL A 130 -6.06 18.85 -1.76
CA VAL A 130 -6.49 19.99 -2.57
C VAL A 130 -8.00 20.00 -2.62
N ARG A 131 -8.60 21.03 -2.05
CA ARG A 131 -10.05 21.20 -1.97
C ARG A 131 -10.51 22.10 -3.13
N PHE A 132 -11.43 21.59 -3.92
CA PHE A 132 -12.13 22.36 -4.94
C PHE A 132 -13.40 22.95 -4.35
N PHE A 133 -13.70 24.21 -4.69
CA PHE A 133 -14.84 24.91 -4.14
C PHE A 133 -15.62 25.68 -5.20
N LYS A 134 -16.90 25.90 -4.93
CA LYS A 134 -17.79 26.80 -5.68
C LYS A 134 -18.16 27.98 -4.81
N LYS A 135 -18.13 29.18 -5.38
CA LYS A 135 -18.58 30.40 -4.69
C LYS A 135 -20.09 30.47 -4.72
N MET A 136 -20.71 30.53 -3.58
CA MET A 136 -22.17 30.64 -3.44
C MET A 136 -22.52 31.91 -2.65
N SER A 137 -23.49 32.68 -3.15
CA SER A 137 -24.03 33.81 -2.43
C SER A 137 -25.12 33.36 -1.48
N THR A 138 -25.06 33.81 -0.25
CA THR A 138 -26.13 33.60 0.74
C THR A 138 -27.29 34.54 0.45
N SER A 139 -28.46 34.28 1.03
CA SER A 139 -29.62 35.17 0.98
C SER A 139 -29.35 36.57 1.53
N SER A 140 -28.31 36.72 2.33
CA SER A 140 -27.84 38.01 2.88
C SER A 140 -26.77 38.69 2.02
N GLY A 141 -26.46 38.18 0.82
CA GLY A 141 -25.49 38.75 -0.12
C GLY A 141 -24.03 38.42 0.18
N HIS A 142 -23.71 37.66 1.22
CA HIS A 142 -22.35 37.26 1.52
C HIS A 142 -21.94 36.08 0.63
N GLN A 143 -20.74 36.13 0.08
CA GLN A 143 -20.15 35.00 -0.65
C GLN A 143 -19.42 34.07 0.30
N ARG A 144 -19.62 32.76 0.12
CA ARG A 144 -18.83 31.71 0.81
C ARG A 144 -18.39 30.64 -0.18
N ASN A 145 -17.25 30.02 0.10
CA ASN A 145 -16.77 28.88 -0.63
C ASN A 145 -17.46 27.61 -0.11
N VAL A 146 -18.07 26.85 -1.00
CA VAL A 146 -18.68 25.55 -0.69
C VAL A 146 -17.83 24.48 -1.36
N ALA A 147 -17.31 23.55 -0.58
CA ALA A 147 -16.51 22.46 -1.12
C ALA A 147 -17.35 21.60 -2.06
N VAL A 148 -16.83 21.35 -3.26
CA VAL A 148 -17.44 20.45 -4.25
C VAL A 148 -16.67 19.13 -4.36
N GLY A 149 -15.44 19.09 -3.88
CA GLY A 149 -14.64 17.87 -3.82
C GLY A 149 -13.27 18.13 -3.19
N THR A 150 -12.65 17.06 -2.70
CA THR A 150 -11.28 17.08 -2.21
C THR A 150 -10.50 15.96 -2.88
N VAL A 151 -9.33 16.28 -3.38
CA VAL A 151 -8.41 15.34 -4.02
C VAL A 151 -7.18 15.20 -3.14
N TYR A 152 -6.79 13.97 -2.86
CA TYR A 152 -5.57 13.66 -2.13
C TYR A 152 -4.48 13.23 -3.09
N LEU A 153 -3.35 13.91 -3.05
CA LEU A 153 -2.17 13.62 -3.87
C LEU A 153 -1.10 12.93 -3.04
N SER A 154 -0.22 12.19 -3.72
CA SER A 154 0.93 11.58 -3.06
C SER A 154 1.78 12.63 -2.34
N PRO A 155 2.27 12.33 -1.12
CA PRO A 155 3.24 13.18 -0.43
C PRO A 155 4.52 13.43 -1.25
N ALA A 156 4.83 12.54 -2.20
CA ALA A 156 5.97 12.66 -3.11
C ALA A 156 5.71 13.62 -4.29
N THR A 157 4.50 14.19 -4.41
CA THR A 157 4.19 15.20 -5.44
C THR A 157 4.95 16.48 -5.12
N ARG A 158 5.76 16.97 -6.06
CA ARG A 158 6.48 18.23 -5.86
C ARG A 158 5.48 19.37 -5.70
N LYS A 159 5.78 20.34 -4.83
CA LYS A 159 4.87 21.47 -4.54
C LYS A 159 4.42 22.20 -5.80
N GLU A 160 5.31 22.39 -6.76
CA GLU A 160 5.05 23.02 -8.06
C GLU A 160 4.08 22.24 -8.94
N ASP A 161 4.02 20.91 -8.78
CA ASP A 161 3.16 20.01 -9.58
C ASP A 161 1.79 19.78 -8.94
N ILE A 162 1.59 20.17 -7.67
CA ILE A 162 0.35 19.90 -6.91
C ILE A 162 -0.90 20.41 -7.64
N PRO A 163 -0.96 21.67 -8.12
CA PRO A 163 -2.16 22.17 -8.78
C PRO A 163 -2.55 21.37 -10.01
N ALA A 164 -1.57 21.14 -10.90
CA ALA A 164 -1.82 20.41 -12.15
C ALA A 164 -2.20 18.95 -11.91
N ALA A 165 -1.58 18.29 -10.92
CA ALA A 165 -1.89 16.92 -10.56
C ALA A 165 -3.30 16.80 -9.94
N ALA A 166 -3.68 17.75 -9.08
CA ALA A 166 -4.99 17.79 -8.46
C ALA A 166 -6.10 18.03 -9.49
N ILE A 167 -5.92 18.97 -10.42
CA ILE A 167 -6.88 19.25 -11.48
C ILE A 167 -7.12 18.00 -12.33
N ARG A 168 -6.06 17.35 -12.84
CA ARG A 168 -6.17 16.13 -13.64
C ARG A 168 -6.90 15.01 -12.89
N ARG A 169 -6.66 14.89 -11.58
CA ARG A 169 -7.33 13.86 -10.76
C ARG A 169 -8.79 14.23 -10.51
N PHE A 170 -9.10 15.49 -10.21
CA PHE A 170 -10.46 15.97 -10.02
C PHE A 170 -11.32 15.75 -11.27
N GLU A 171 -10.80 16.13 -12.47
CA GLU A 171 -11.49 15.91 -13.75
C GLU A 171 -11.80 14.44 -14.02
N ARG A 172 -10.84 13.56 -13.74
CA ARG A 172 -11.01 12.11 -13.90
C ARG A 172 -12.05 11.55 -12.94
N ASP A 173 -11.97 11.92 -11.66
CA ASP A 173 -12.83 11.36 -10.61
C ASP A 173 -14.28 11.83 -10.77
N HIS A 174 -14.51 13.02 -11.32
CA HIS A 174 -15.84 13.60 -11.58
C HIS A 174 -16.31 13.47 -13.03
N LYS A 175 -15.49 12.89 -13.90
CA LYS A 175 -15.76 12.72 -15.35
C LYS A 175 -16.11 14.04 -16.06
N VAL A 176 -15.43 15.11 -15.66
CA VAL A 176 -15.59 16.46 -16.21
C VAL A 176 -14.26 17.00 -16.72
N ALA A 177 -14.31 17.74 -17.79
CA ALA A 177 -13.21 18.56 -18.30
C ALA A 177 -13.80 19.72 -19.13
N PRO A 178 -13.37 20.93 -18.87
CA PRO A 178 -12.39 21.35 -17.86
C PRO A 178 -13.01 21.44 -16.44
N TRP A 179 -12.18 21.31 -15.40
CA TRP A 179 -12.57 21.27 -13.98
C TRP A 179 -13.40 22.49 -13.52
N ASN A 180 -13.19 23.66 -14.12
CA ASN A 180 -13.88 24.89 -13.80
C ASN A 180 -15.37 24.89 -14.18
N GLN A 181 -15.88 23.85 -14.82
CA GLN A 181 -17.32 23.66 -15.00
C GLN A 181 -18.02 23.32 -13.67
N LEU A 182 -17.32 22.65 -12.75
CA LEU A 182 -17.86 22.27 -11.44
C LEU A 182 -17.37 23.14 -10.29
N ALA A 183 -16.18 23.72 -10.38
CA ALA A 183 -15.56 24.47 -9.31
C ALA A 183 -15.07 25.84 -9.81
N ASP A 184 -15.17 26.85 -8.94
CA ASP A 184 -14.70 28.21 -9.22
C ASP A 184 -13.25 28.42 -8.76
N GLY A 185 -12.71 27.50 -7.97
CA GLY A 185 -11.35 27.57 -7.47
C GLY A 185 -10.95 26.32 -6.71
N TYR A 186 -9.70 26.34 -6.25
CA TYR A 186 -9.14 25.31 -5.38
C TYR A 186 -8.22 25.93 -4.32
N GLU A 187 -8.02 25.23 -3.23
CA GLU A 187 -7.05 25.54 -2.17
C GLU A 187 -6.25 24.30 -1.80
N VAL A 188 -4.97 24.47 -1.51
CA VAL A 188 -4.15 23.42 -0.91
C VAL A 188 -4.37 23.47 0.58
N VAL A 189 -4.83 22.37 1.16
CA VAL A 189 -5.13 22.26 2.59
C VAL A 189 -3.95 21.53 3.24
N ASP A 190 -3.12 22.28 3.94
CA ASP A 190 -2.07 21.73 4.81
C ASP A 190 -2.70 21.43 6.19
N GLU A 191 -3.02 20.15 6.45
CA GLU A 191 -3.46 19.67 7.76
C GLU A 191 -2.30 19.12 8.61
#